data_91435a0f8d6701c44ba4f267ee9d7f1c
#
_entry.id   91435a0f8d6701c44ba4f267ee9d7f1c
#
_cell.length_a   1.000
_cell.length_b   1.000
_cell.length_c   1.000
_cell.angle_alpha   90.00
_cell.angle_beta   90.00
_cell.angle_gamma   90.00
#
_symmetry.space_group_name_H-M   'P 1'
#
loop_
_entity.id
_entity.type
_entity.pdbx_description
1 polymer ?
#
loop_
_entity_poly.entity_id
_entity_poly.type
_entity_poly.pdbx_seq_one_letter_code
_entity_poly.pdbx_strand_id
1 'polypeptide(L)'
;MDQGGLLDHISLRASAVDHAIVVGISGYCGSGKSTLARSLVAALPGAARLRGDDFLDPARSHRRSTDWDGVDRLRLVSTVLAPFHGGGPGEFQRYDWSARALGAPEPLPRAEILVVDLIGLFHPDAMAALDVTVWCDVDLETAAQRGMARDEDLGRRHEALWRDIWVPNERDFAQRFRPRERAAVLHESS
;
A
#
# COMPACT_ATOMS: atom_id res chain seq x y z
N MET A 1 -9.90 9.03 -11.93
CA MET A 1 -11.21 8.41 -11.54
C MET A 1 -11.55 8.90 -10.16
N ASP A 2 -12.77 9.35 -9.95
CA ASP A 2 -13.26 9.74 -8.63
C ASP A 2 -13.56 8.51 -7.74
N GLN A 3 -13.92 8.75 -6.48
CA GLN A 3 -14.15 7.68 -5.52
C GLN A 3 -15.39 6.84 -5.86
N GLY A 4 -16.46 7.44 -6.40
CA GLY A 4 -17.68 6.71 -6.78
C GLY A 4 -17.40 5.70 -7.88
N GLY A 5 -16.78 6.15 -8.96
CA GLY A 5 -16.38 5.25 -10.06
C GLY A 5 -15.38 4.16 -9.64
N LEU A 6 -14.52 4.45 -8.66
CA LEU A 6 -13.62 3.43 -8.10
C LEU A 6 -14.37 2.37 -7.29
N LEU A 7 -15.36 2.76 -6.49
CA LEU A 7 -16.22 1.83 -5.75
C LEU A 7 -16.99 0.90 -6.71
N ASP A 8 -17.56 1.46 -7.77
CA ASP A 8 -18.28 0.68 -8.80
C ASP A 8 -17.33 -0.30 -9.51
N HIS A 9 -16.11 0.15 -9.84
CA HIS A 9 -15.10 -0.69 -10.49
C HIS A 9 -14.69 -1.87 -9.61
N ILE A 10 -14.44 -1.64 -8.30
CA ILE A 10 -14.07 -2.69 -7.35
C ILE A 10 -15.25 -3.67 -7.16
N SER A 11 -16.48 -3.16 -7.00
CA SER A 11 -17.67 -3.97 -6.82
C SER A 11 -17.95 -4.86 -8.03
N LEU A 12 -17.78 -4.31 -9.24
CA LEU A 12 -17.91 -5.06 -10.48
C LEU A 12 -16.86 -6.18 -10.57
N ARG A 13 -15.60 -5.87 -10.22
CA ARG A 13 -14.53 -6.86 -10.22
C ARG A 13 -14.79 -7.98 -9.22
N ALA A 14 -15.21 -7.65 -8.00
CA ALA A 14 -15.56 -8.63 -6.97
C ALA A 14 -16.72 -9.55 -7.41
N SER A 15 -17.74 -8.98 -8.06
CA SER A 15 -18.89 -9.75 -8.56
C SER A 15 -18.57 -10.62 -9.78
N ALA A 16 -17.46 -10.37 -10.47
CA ALA A 16 -17.07 -11.11 -11.69
C ALA A 16 -16.24 -12.37 -11.42
N VAL A 17 -15.89 -12.62 -10.16
CA VAL A 17 -15.05 -13.76 -9.75
C VAL A 17 -15.71 -14.49 -8.56
N ASP A 18 -15.32 -15.73 -8.35
CA ASP A 18 -15.82 -16.61 -7.29
C ASP A 18 -14.85 -16.73 -6.09
N HIS A 19 -13.86 -15.88 -6.04
CA HIS A 19 -12.88 -15.83 -4.96
C HIS A 19 -12.75 -14.40 -4.36
N ALA A 20 -12.18 -14.30 -3.17
CA ALA A 20 -11.88 -13.01 -2.55
C ALA A 20 -10.83 -12.25 -3.35
N ILE A 21 -11.00 -10.94 -3.51
CA ILE A 21 -10.10 -10.08 -4.31
C ILE A 21 -9.19 -9.22 -3.46
N VAL A 22 -8.02 -8.88 -4.00
CA VAL A 22 -7.07 -7.95 -3.40
C VAL A 22 -7.01 -6.65 -4.20
N VAL A 23 -7.33 -5.55 -3.53
CA VAL A 23 -7.21 -4.19 -4.06
C VAL A 23 -5.92 -3.56 -3.52
N GLY A 24 -4.94 -3.39 -4.39
CA GLY A 24 -3.68 -2.72 -4.06
C GLY A 24 -3.76 -1.22 -4.34
N ILE A 25 -3.49 -0.39 -3.32
CA ILE A 25 -3.39 1.06 -3.44
C ILE A 25 -1.94 1.46 -3.28
N SER A 26 -1.36 2.08 -4.30
CA SER A 26 -0.01 2.62 -4.26
C SER A 26 0.03 4.09 -4.66
N GLY A 27 1.19 4.71 -4.51
CA GLY A 27 1.41 6.14 -4.73
C GLY A 27 2.56 6.62 -3.85
N TYR A 28 3.00 7.84 -4.06
CA TYR A 28 4.06 8.46 -3.26
C TYR A 28 3.68 8.64 -1.79
N CYS A 29 4.65 8.68 -0.90
CA CYS A 29 4.42 8.98 0.52
C CYS A 29 3.78 10.38 0.65
N GLY A 30 2.65 10.48 1.34
CA GLY A 30 1.85 11.72 1.38
C GLY A 30 0.78 11.85 0.30
N SER A 31 0.66 10.90 -0.66
CA SER A 31 -0.34 10.95 -1.73
C SER A 31 -1.78 10.62 -1.33
N GLY A 32 -2.05 10.30 -0.06
CA GLY A 32 -3.42 10.02 0.41
C GLY A 32 -3.84 8.54 0.40
N LYS A 33 -2.95 7.59 0.07
CA LYS A 33 -3.23 6.13 0.04
C LYS A 33 -4.05 5.63 1.23
N SER A 34 -3.58 5.93 2.43
CA SER A 34 -4.21 5.43 3.66
C SER A 34 -5.57 6.08 3.94
N THR A 35 -5.81 7.27 3.44
CA THR A 35 -7.12 7.94 3.51
C THR A 35 -8.09 7.26 2.55
N LEU A 36 -7.66 7.06 1.30
CA LEU A 36 -8.45 6.33 0.30
C LEU A 36 -8.78 4.91 0.79
N ALA A 37 -7.79 4.16 1.30
CA ALA A 37 -8.01 2.81 1.80
C ALA A 37 -9.09 2.74 2.91
N ARG A 38 -9.04 3.67 3.87
CA ARG A 38 -10.07 3.77 4.93
C ARG A 38 -11.45 4.08 4.35
N SER A 39 -11.50 5.01 3.41
CA SER A 39 -12.76 5.42 2.77
C SER A 39 -13.38 4.28 1.96
N LEU A 40 -12.58 3.52 1.20
CA LEU A 40 -13.06 2.36 0.44
C LEU A 40 -13.61 1.28 1.37
N VAL A 41 -12.90 0.91 2.43
CA VAL A 41 -13.36 -0.11 3.37
C VAL A 41 -14.63 0.31 4.10
N ALA A 42 -14.78 1.59 4.40
CA ALA A 42 -16.02 2.12 5.01
C ALA A 42 -17.22 2.06 4.06
N ALA A 43 -17.00 2.09 2.75
CA ALA A 43 -18.05 2.11 1.74
C ALA A 43 -18.34 0.73 1.10
N LEU A 44 -17.39 -0.22 1.17
CA LEU A 44 -17.51 -1.54 0.56
C LEU A 44 -17.91 -2.59 1.62
N PRO A 45 -19.12 -3.16 1.54
CA PRO A 45 -19.52 -4.27 2.42
C PRO A 45 -18.55 -5.45 2.28
N GLY A 46 -18.23 -6.10 3.39
CA GLY A 46 -17.33 -7.26 3.39
C GLY A 46 -15.85 -6.95 3.11
N ALA A 47 -15.46 -5.68 3.07
CA ALA A 47 -14.06 -5.29 2.87
C ALA A 47 -13.29 -5.18 4.19
N ALA A 48 -12.01 -5.58 4.17
CA ALA A 48 -11.05 -5.38 5.24
C ALA A 48 -9.82 -4.62 4.73
N ARG A 49 -9.16 -3.87 5.63
CA ARG A 49 -7.92 -3.17 5.31
C ARG A 49 -6.73 -3.85 5.96
N LEU A 50 -5.66 -4.02 5.21
CA LEU A 50 -4.33 -4.33 5.70
C LEU A 50 -3.42 -3.11 5.49
N ARG A 51 -2.77 -2.66 6.56
CA ARG A 51 -1.79 -1.57 6.46
C ARG A 51 -0.49 -2.12 5.89
N GLY A 52 -0.07 -1.64 4.75
CA GLY A 52 1.19 -2.05 4.15
C GLY A 52 2.43 -1.66 4.97
N ASP A 53 2.35 -0.57 5.75
CA ASP A 53 3.43 -0.15 6.65
C ASP A 53 3.85 -1.23 7.66
N ASP A 54 2.96 -2.19 7.97
CA ASP A 54 3.28 -3.35 8.81
C ASP A 54 4.24 -4.34 8.12
N PHE A 55 4.51 -4.13 6.82
CA PHE A 55 5.46 -4.90 6.00
C PHE A 55 6.71 -4.09 5.61
N LEU A 56 6.97 -2.98 6.28
CA LEU A 56 8.24 -2.28 6.14
C LEU A 56 9.32 -2.95 7.01
N ASP A 57 10.54 -3.00 6.47
CA ASP A 57 11.75 -3.29 7.22
C ASP A 57 12.35 -1.96 7.68
N PRO A 58 12.32 -1.63 8.98
CA PRO A 58 12.78 -0.32 9.44
C PRO A 58 14.28 -0.10 9.24
N ALA A 59 15.09 -1.15 9.18
CA ALA A 59 16.52 -1.04 8.94
C ALA A 59 16.82 -0.66 7.47
N ARG A 60 16.02 -1.16 6.53
CA ARG A 60 16.18 -0.91 5.10
C ARG A 60 15.37 0.28 4.61
N SER A 61 14.20 0.55 5.18
CA SER A 61 13.33 1.66 4.76
C SER A 61 13.93 3.06 5.00
N HIS A 62 14.98 3.14 5.81
CA HIS A 62 15.75 4.37 6.06
C HIS A 62 17.09 4.40 5.30
N ARG A 63 17.22 3.62 4.23
CA ARG A 63 18.42 3.59 3.37
C ARG A 63 18.09 3.90 1.93
N ARG A 64 19.08 4.36 1.19
CA ARG A 64 18.95 4.54 -0.26
C ARG A 64 18.80 3.18 -0.94
N SER A 65 17.78 3.13 -1.81
CA SER A 65 17.43 1.95 -2.59
C SER A 65 16.74 2.39 -3.88
N THR A 66 16.98 1.71 -4.98
CA THR A 66 16.36 2.00 -6.28
C THR A 66 15.05 1.23 -6.51
N ASP A 67 14.70 0.34 -5.61
CA ASP A 67 13.54 -0.56 -5.73
C ASP A 67 12.67 -0.61 -4.46
N TRP A 68 12.91 0.29 -3.50
CA TRP A 68 12.22 0.25 -2.21
C TRP A 68 12.35 -1.13 -1.52
N ASP A 69 13.59 -1.65 -1.41
CA ASP A 69 13.90 -2.94 -0.78
C ASP A 69 13.54 -2.99 0.72
N GLY A 70 13.29 -1.84 1.34
CA GLY A 70 12.73 -1.74 2.67
C GLY A 70 11.26 -2.20 2.78
N VAL A 71 10.58 -2.43 1.65
CA VAL A 71 9.25 -3.06 1.62
C VAL A 71 9.42 -4.57 1.50
N ASP A 72 9.01 -5.32 2.52
CA ASP A 72 9.07 -6.79 2.55
C ASP A 72 7.90 -7.40 1.77
N ARG A 73 7.97 -7.26 0.43
CA ARG A 73 6.93 -7.72 -0.50
C ARG A 73 6.76 -9.23 -0.48
N LEU A 74 7.88 -9.96 -0.35
CA LEU A 74 7.84 -11.43 -0.32
C LEU A 74 7.07 -11.93 0.90
N ARG A 75 7.29 -11.33 2.06
CA ARG A 75 6.51 -11.64 3.26
C ARG A 75 5.05 -11.27 3.07
N LEU A 76 4.74 -10.07 2.54
CA LEU A 76 3.37 -9.66 2.25
C LEU A 76 2.66 -10.67 1.34
N VAL A 77 3.30 -11.06 0.23
CA VAL A 77 2.70 -12.00 -0.72
C VAL A 77 2.52 -13.38 -0.09
N SER A 78 3.56 -13.93 0.56
CA SER A 78 3.53 -15.31 1.06
C SER A 78 2.65 -15.49 2.30
N THR A 79 2.55 -14.49 3.17
CA THR A 79 1.78 -14.61 4.43
C THR A 79 0.39 -14.00 4.36
N VAL A 80 0.12 -13.12 3.38
CA VAL A 80 -1.19 -12.46 3.27
C VAL A 80 -1.83 -12.66 1.92
N LEU A 81 -1.23 -12.15 0.81
CA LEU A 81 -1.96 -12.04 -0.45
C LEU A 81 -2.30 -13.41 -1.05
N ALA A 82 -1.33 -14.31 -1.13
CA ALA A 82 -1.55 -15.65 -1.67
C ALA A 82 -2.49 -16.51 -0.79
N PRO A 83 -2.32 -16.58 0.55
CA PRO A 83 -3.29 -17.26 1.41
C PRO A 83 -4.70 -16.66 1.36
N PHE A 84 -4.83 -15.33 1.27
CA PHE A 84 -6.13 -14.66 1.15
C PHE A 84 -6.87 -15.06 -0.13
N HIS A 85 -6.21 -15.07 -1.28
CA HIS A 85 -6.78 -15.57 -2.53
C HIS A 85 -7.18 -17.05 -2.46
N GLY A 86 -6.39 -17.86 -1.75
CA GLY A 86 -6.67 -19.28 -1.58
C GLY A 86 -7.88 -19.58 -0.68
N GLY A 87 -8.46 -18.57 -0.02
CA GLY A 87 -9.61 -18.73 0.89
C GLY A 87 -9.31 -19.60 2.12
N GLY A 88 -8.04 -19.94 2.34
CA GLY A 88 -7.58 -20.78 3.44
C GLY A 88 -7.31 -19.99 4.73
N PRO A 89 -7.14 -20.68 5.86
CA PRO A 89 -6.64 -20.05 7.06
C PRO A 89 -5.21 -19.58 6.83
N GLY A 90 -4.89 -18.38 7.26
CA GLY A 90 -3.56 -17.80 7.21
C GLY A 90 -3.30 -16.93 8.42
N GLU A 91 -2.05 -16.77 8.76
CA GLU A 91 -1.61 -15.89 9.83
C GLU A 91 -0.51 -14.98 9.31
N PHE A 92 -0.48 -13.75 9.81
CA PHE A 92 0.57 -12.79 9.52
C PHE A 92 0.97 -12.06 10.79
N GLN A 93 2.12 -11.38 10.76
CA GLN A 93 2.62 -10.59 11.88
C GLN A 93 2.75 -9.13 11.42
N ARG A 94 2.21 -8.22 12.22
CA ARG A 94 2.47 -6.78 12.05
C ARG A 94 3.82 -6.43 12.63
N TYR A 95 4.46 -5.45 12.04
CA TYR A 95 5.63 -4.87 12.67
C TYR A 95 5.20 -3.91 13.80
N ASP A 96 5.62 -4.21 15.03
CA ASP A 96 5.44 -3.32 16.17
C ASP A 96 6.59 -2.31 16.21
N TRP A 97 6.29 -1.08 15.86
CA TRP A 97 7.25 0.02 15.80
C TRP A 97 7.77 0.43 17.17
N SER A 98 7.01 0.19 18.24
CA SER A 98 7.43 0.49 19.63
C SER A 98 8.38 -0.56 20.15
N ALA A 99 8.08 -1.84 19.92
CA ALA A 99 8.94 -2.97 20.29
C ALA A 99 10.11 -3.18 19.29
N ARG A 100 10.03 -2.57 18.10
CA ARG A 100 10.99 -2.77 16.98
C ARG A 100 11.15 -4.23 16.58
N ALA A 101 10.05 -4.98 16.58
CA ALA A 101 10.01 -6.40 16.28
C ALA A 101 8.69 -6.77 15.61
N LEU A 102 8.62 -7.98 15.06
CA LEU A 102 7.34 -8.55 14.64
C LEU A 102 6.50 -8.86 15.88
N GLY A 103 5.23 -8.47 15.84
CA GLY A 103 4.24 -8.77 16.88
C GLY A 103 3.82 -10.24 16.90
N ALA A 104 2.83 -10.56 17.71
CA ALA A 104 2.24 -11.89 17.72
C ALA A 104 1.57 -12.21 16.38
N PRO A 105 1.48 -13.49 15.96
CA PRO A 105 0.70 -13.89 14.81
C PRO A 105 -0.78 -13.49 14.97
N GLU A 106 -1.34 -12.94 13.91
CA GLU A 106 -2.75 -12.57 13.81
C GLU A 106 -3.39 -13.33 12.65
N PRO A 107 -4.66 -13.80 12.78
CA PRO A 107 -5.34 -14.45 11.68
C PRO A 107 -5.60 -13.45 10.55
N LEU A 108 -5.62 -13.94 9.31
CA LEU A 108 -6.08 -13.16 8.16
C LEU A 108 -7.53 -12.71 8.36
N PRO A 109 -7.88 -11.50 7.91
CA PRO A 109 -9.25 -11.03 7.97
C PRO A 109 -10.16 -11.92 7.13
N ARG A 110 -11.34 -12.25 7.66
CA ARG A 110 -12.40 -12.90 6.89
C ARG A 110 -13.16 -11.82 6.13
N ALA A 111 -12.83 -11.66 4.87
CA ALA A 111 -13.35 -10.61 4.01
C ALA A 111 -13.45 -11.10 2.57
N GLU A 112 -14.31 -10.49 1.78
CA GLU A 112 -14.42 -10.73 0.33
C GLU A 112 -13.46 -9.83 -0.45
N ILE A 113 -13.12 -8.67 0.13
CA ILE A 113 -12.25 -7.68 -0.47
C ILE A 113 -11.16 -7.29 0.54
N LEU A 114 -9.90 -7.51 0.19
CA LEU A 114 -8.77 -7.03 0.98
C LEU A 114 -8.17 -5.78 0.34
N VAL A 115 -8.22 -4.66 1.03
CA VAL A 115 -7.60 -3.41 0.59
C VAL A 115 -6.23 -3.24 1.25
N VAL A 116 -5.17 -3.19 0.45
CA VAL A 116 -3.77 -3.03 0.91
C VAL A 116 -3.22 -1.70 0.41
N ASP A 117 -2.84 -0.81 1.32
CA ASP A 117 -2.21 0.46 0.98
C ASP A 117 -0.73 0.46 1.36
N LEU A 118 0.15 0.56 0.37
CA LEU A 118 1.59 0.45 0.58
C LEU A 118 2.39 1.25 -0.47
N ILE A 119 3.45 1.90 0.00
CA ILE A 119 4.46 2.48 -0.89
C ILE A 119 5.23 1.36 -1.61
N GLY A 120 5.61 1.58 -2.85
CA GLY A 120 6.39 0.58 -3.61
C GLY A 120 5.69 -0.77 -3.82
N LEU A 121 4.36 -0.82 -3.64
CA LEU A 121 3.56 -2.05 -3.82
C LEU A 121 3.58 -2.56 -5.27
N PHE A 122 3.63 -1.66 -6.25
CA PHE A 122 3.58 -2.01 -7.67
C PHE A 122 4.95 -2.42 -8.22
N HIS A 123 5.62 -3.27 -7.47
CA HIS A 123 6.81 -3.99 -7.89
C HIS A 123 6.40 -5.36 -8.47
N PRO A 124 7.17 -5.94 -9.40
CA PRO A 124 6.87 -7.27 -9.96
C PRO A 124 6.59 -8.36 -8.92
N ASP A 125 7.29 -8.34 -7.79
CA ASP A 125 7.13 -9.32 -6.71
C ASP A 125 5.71 -9.36 -6.11
N ALA A 126 4.95 -8.26 -6.15
CA ALA A 126 3.63 -8.20 -5.54
C ALA A 126 2.50 -7.97 -6.56
N MET A 127 2.80 -7.40 -7.72
CA MET A 127 1.77 -7.00 -8.71
C MET A 127 0.87 -8.16 -9.14
N ALA A 128 1.45 -9.37 -9.32
CA ALA A 128 0.70 -10.54 -9.77
C ALA A 128 -0.35 -11.04 -8.74
N ALA A 129 -0.24 -10.59 -7.49
CA ALA A 129 -1.16 -10.94 -6.41
C ALA A 129 -2.22 -9.84 -6.15
N LEU A 130 -2.41 -8.90 -7.08
CA LEU A 130 -3.37 -7.81 -6.97
C LEU A 130 -4.40 -7.92 -8.08
N ASP A 131 -5.70 -7.95 -7.74
CA ASP A 131 -6.81 -8.01 -8.70
C ASP A 131 -7.18 -6.63 -9.24
N VAL A 132 -7.07 -5.61 -8.39
CA VAL A 132 -7.29 -4.21 -8.76
C VAL A 132 -6.10 -3.40 -8.28
N THR A 133 -5.51 -2.60 -9.18
CA THR A 133 -4.37 -1.74 -8.87
C THR A 133 -4.77 -0.28 -9.00
N VAL A 134 -4.68 0.46 -7.89
CA VAL A 134 -5.06 1.88 -7.80
C VAL A 134 -3.84 2.72 -7.47
N TRP A 135 -3.53 3.69 -8.32
CA TRP A 135 -2.49 4.68 -8.07
C TRP A 135 -3.12 5.99 -7.58
N CYS A 136 -2.71 6.47 -6.40
CA CYS A 136 -3.06 7.81 -5.94
C CYS A 136 -2.26 8.83 -6.76
N ASP A 137 -2.94 9.48 -7.71
CA ASP A 137 -2.33 10.31 -8.75
C ASP A 137 -2.04 11.73 -8.24
N VAL A 138 -1.00 11.84 -7.46
CA VAL A 138 -0.42 13.08 -6.94
C VAL A 138 1.04 13.09 -7.37
N ASP A 139 1.57 14.22 -7.85
CA ASP A 139 2.97 14.34 -8.18
C ASP A 139 3.88 14.20 -6.94
N LEU A 140 5.15 13.83 -7.18
CA LEU A 140 6.09 13.52 -6.10
C LEU A 140 6.36 14.74 -5.21
N GLU A 141 6.43 15.94 -5.77
CA GLU A 141 6.73 17.15 -5.00
C GLU A 141 5.58 17.51 -4.05
N THR A 142 4.35 17.53 -4.57
CA THR A 142 3.14 17.75 -3.78
C THR A 142 2.96 16.69 -2.70
N ALA A 143 3.17 15.42 -3.04
CA ALA A 143 3.07 14.33 -2.08
C ALA A 143 4.11 14.47 -0.96
N ALA A 144 5.36 14.77 -1.30
CA ALA A 144 6.44 14.99 -0.33
C ALA A 144 6.13 16.18 0.60
N GLN A 145 5.66 17.31 0.06
CA GLN A 145 5.26 18.48 0.86
C GLN A 145 4.15 18.12 1.87
N ARG A 146 3.10 17.42 1.42
CA ARG A 146 2.01 16.94 2.31
C ARG A 146 2.54 15.99 3.39
N GLY A 147 3.45 15.10 3.03
CA GLY A 147 4.06 14.14 3.94
C GLY A 147 4.96 14.80 4.99
N MET A 148 5.77 15.77 4.60
CA MET A 148 6.63 16.56 5.51
C MET A 148 5.78 17.40 6.47
N ALA A 149 4.77 18.12 5.98
CA ALA A 149 3.86 18.90 6.83
C ALA A 149 3.16 18.03 7.87
N ARG A 150 2.64 16.85 7.46
CA ARG A 150 2.07 15.88 8.40
C ARG A 150 3.08 15.42 9.46
N ASP A 151 4.32 15.16 9.09
CA ASP A 151 5.35 14.72 10.04
C ASP A 151 5.71 15.84 11.02
N GLU A 152 5.74 17.10 10.57
CA GLU A 152 5.92 18.28 11.42
C GLU A 152 4.78 18.42 12.43
N ASP A 153 3.52 18.34 11.99
CA ASP A 153 2.32 18.37 12.85
C ASP A 153 2.34 17.27 13.92
N LEU A 154 2.95 16.12 13.62
CA LEU A 154 3.13 15.00 14.54
C LEU A 154 4.41 15.09 15.39
N GLY A 155 5.16 16.18 15.29
CA GLY A 155 6.41 16.40 16.01
C GLY A 155 7.56 15.47 15.59
N ARG A 156 7.51 14.90 14.38
CA ARG A 156 8.53 14.00 13.84
C ARG A 156 9.60 14.81 13.10
N ARG A 157 10.85 14.51 13.36
CA ARG A 157 12.01 15.19 12.72
C ARG A 157 12.56 14.30 11.61
N HIS A 158 11.86 14.21 10.49
CA HIS A 158 12.22 13.35 9.36
C HIS A 158 12.75 14.13 8.13
N GLU A 159 13.06 15.42 8.25
CA GLU A 159 13.43 16.29 7.11
C GLU A 159 14.60 15.71 6.31
N ALA A 160 15.63 15.21 7.01
CA ALA A 160 16.78 14.57 6.36
C ALA A 160 16.39 13.26 5.67
N LEU A 161 15.52 12.44 6.28
CA LEU A 161 15.02 11.20 5.66
C LEU A 161 14.21 11.51 4.40
N TRP A 162 13.34 12.52 4.44
CA TRP A 162 12.59 12.94 3.26
C TRP A 162 13.51 13.37 2.13
N ARG A 163 14.45 14.28 2.41
CA ARG A 163 15.32 14.86 1.40
C ARG A 163 16.32 13.86 0.82
N ASP A 164 16.97 13.06 1.68
CA ASP A 164 18.15 12.29 1.30
C ASP A 164 17.84 10.83 0.99
N ILE A 165 16.68 10.31 1.44
CA ILE A 165 16.32 8.90 1.34
C ILE A 165 14.98 8.71 0.60
N TRP A 166 13.86 9.17 1.19
CA TRP A 166 12.54 8.76 0.71
C TRP A 166 12.20 9.34 -0.65
N VAL A 167 12.31 10.64 -0.86
CA VAL A 167 12.05 11.27 -2.16
C VAL A 167 12.96 10.72 -3.27
N PRO A 168 14.28 10.58 -3.05
CA PRO A 168 15.14 9.90 -4.02
C PRO A 168 14.74 8.43 -4.30
N ASN A 169 14.40 7.65 -3.28
CA ASN A 169 13.96 6.26 -3.47
C ASN A 169 12.65 6.18 -4.28
N GLU A 170 11.68 7.07 -4.01
CA GLU A 170 10.43 7.13 -4.76
C GLU A 170 10.65 7.49 -6.23
N ARG A 171 11.55 8.45 -6.48
CA ARG A 171 11.91 8.85 -7.84
C ARG A 171 12.54 7.69 -8.62
N ASP A 172 13.51 7.01 -8.00
CA ASP A 172 14.20 5.89 -8.64
C ASP A 172 13.24 4.72 -8.89
N PHE A 173 12.38 4.41 -7.92
CA PHE A 173 11.34 3.39 -8.06
C PHE A 173 10.37 3.73 -9.20
N ALA A 174 9.90 4.99 -9.27
CA ALA A 174 8.99 5.44 -10.31
C ALA A 174 9.63 5.36 -11.70
N GLN A 175 10.91 5.72 -11.84
CA GLN A 175 11.64 5.62 -13.10
C GLN A 175 11.82 4.17 -13.53
N ARG A 176 12.15 3.29 -12.59
CA ARG A 176 12.48 1.89 -12.88
C ARG A 176 11.24 1.04 -13.17
N PHE A 177 10.21 1.16 -12.36
CA PHE A 177 9.05 0.27 -12.39
C PHE A 177 7.79 0.88 -13.01
N ARG A 178 7.76 2.19 -13.21
CA ARG A 178 6.62 2.93 -13.79
C ARG A 178 5.27 2.55 -13.18
N PRO A 179 5.14 2.63 -11.83
CA PRO A 179 3.96 2.13 -11.13
C PRO A 179 2.66 2.84 -11.54
N ARG A 180 2.73 4.14 -11.87
CA ARG A 180 1.60 4.92 -12.36
C ARG A 180 1.04 4.37 -13.68
N GLU A 181 1.92 4.00 -14.61
CA GLU A 181 1.56 3.48 -15.94
C GLU A 181 1.01 2.05 -15.86
N ARG A 182 1.35 1.31 -14.80
CA ARG A 182 0.92 -0.07 -14.58
C ARG A 182 -0.37 -0.18 -13.79
N ALA A 183 -0.83 0.90 -13.19
CA ALA A 183 -2.08 0.93 -12.44
C ALA A 183 -3.27 0.82 -13.39
N ALA A 184 -4.24 -0.02 -13.04
CA ALA A 184 -5.50 -0.12 -13.76
C ALA A 184 -6.35 1.14 -13.57
N VAL A 185 -6.22 1.78 -12.40
CA VAL A 185 -6.97 2.99 -12.04
C VAL A 185 -6.03 4.08 -11.53
N LEU A 186 -6.17 5.29 -12.08
CA LEU A 186 -5.58 6.51 -11.53
C LEU A 186 -6.66 7.23 -10.73
N HIS A 187 -6.43 7.41 -9.42
CA HIS A 187 -7.33 8.12 -8.52
C HIS A 187 -6.74 9.48 -8.16
N GLU A 188 -7.47 10.54 -8.49
CA GLU A 188 -7.11 11.90 -8.13
C GLU A 188 -7.47 12.14 -6.65
N SER A 189 -6.45 12.27 -5.82
CA SER A 189 -6.63 12.60 -4.40
C SER A 189 -6.74 14.12 -4.24
N SER A 190 -7.88 14.57 -3.78
CA SER A 190 -8.13 15.98 -3.42
C SER A 190 -7.22 16.48 -2.31
#